data_dcd9f9ba3c3b1eb5cda043d7910369f0
#
_entry.id   dcd9f9ba3c3b1eb5cda043d7910369f0
#
_cell.length_a   1.000
_cell.length_b   1.000
_cell.length_c   1.000
_cell.angle_alpha   90.00
_cell.angle_beta   90.00
_cell.angle_gamma   90.00
#
_symmetry.space_group_name_H-M   'P 1'
#
loop_
_entity.id
_entity.type
_entity.pdbx_description
1 polymer ?
#
loop_
_entity_poly.entity_id
_entity_poly.type
_entity_poly.pdbx_seq_one_letter_code
_entity_poly.pdbx_strand_id
1 'polypeptide(L)'
;MRLEDKISQKILNQFNVINLYIENESHMHGGSSVDSHFKVVLISDDFKELSLMERHKAVYDLLSLEMNNIHALSLHLFSGDENIQKELLISPNCVKKK
;
A
#
# COMPACT_ATOMS: atom_id res chain seq x y z
N MET A 1 12.86 -7.85 11.49
CA MET A 1 12.42 -7.01 10.37
C MET A 1 11.03 -6.50 10.64
N ARG A 2 10.83 -5.22 10.45
CA ARG A 2 9.52 -4.63 10.70
C ARG A 2 8.53 -5.09 9.65
N LEU A 3 7.25 -5.05 10.00
CA LEU A 3 6.21 -5.50 9.10
C LEU A 3 6.18 -4.70 7.82
N GLU A 4 6.37 -3.39 7.90
CA GLU A 4 6.37 -2.58 6.68
C GLU A 4 7.56 -2.91 5.79
N ASP A 5 8.68 -3.35 6.38
CA ASP A 5 9.82 -3.78 5.58
C ASP A 5 9.53 -5.09 4.86
N LYS A 6 8.82 -5.98 5.51
CA LYS A 6 8.44 -7.24 4.87
C LYS A 6 7.50 -6.98 3.70
N ILE A 7 6.54 -6.09 3.90
CA ILE A 7 5.61 -5.73 2.83
C ILE A 7 6.38 -5.14 1.66
N SER A 8 7.28 -4.21 1.96
CA SER A 8 8.06 -3.55 0.93
C SER A 8 8.89 -4.55 0.13
N GLN A 9 9.57 -5.45 0.82
CA GLN A 9 10.42 -6.42 0.15
C GLN A 9 9.63 -7.35 -0.76
N LYS A 10 8.48 -7.80 -0.31
CA LYS A 10 7.68 -8.70 -1.12
C LYS A 10 7.19 -7.99 -2.38
N ILE A 11 6.76 -6.76 -2.24
CA ILE A 11 6.27 -6.00 -3.39
C ILE A 11 7.40 -5.75 -4.38
N LEU A 12 8.56 -5.33 -3.88
CA LEU A 12 9.70 -5.04 -4.75
C LEU A 12 10.20 -6.27 -5.48
N ASN A 13 10.07 -7.43 -4.86
CA ASN A 13 10.51 -8.67 -5.50
C ASN A 13 9.52 -9.20 -6.52
N GLN A 14 8.25 -8.88 -6.34
CA GLN A 14 7.19 -9.46 -7.18
C GLN A 14 6.84 -8.60 -8.38
N PHE A 15 6.91 -7.29 -8.23
CA PHE A 15 6.44 -6.38 -9.28
C PHE A 15 7.57 -5.52 -9.80
N ASN A 16 7.41 -5.05 -11.04
CA ASN A 16 8.26 -4.00 -11.60
C ASN A 16 7.80 -2.67 -11.04
N VAL A 17 8.40 -2.25 -9.94
CA VAL A 17 7.92 -1.10 -9.20
C VAL A 17 8.50 0.19 -9.79
N ILE A 18 7.62 1.11 -10.16
CA ILE A 18 8.02 2.45 -10.55
C ILE A 18 8.13 3.32 -9.30
N ASN A 19 7.15 3.17 -8.41
CA ASN A 19 7.17 3.93 -7.18
C ASN A 19 6.41 3.15 -6.11
N LEU A 20 6.89 3.21 -4.89
CA LEU A 20 6.27 2.52 -3.78
C LEU A 20 6.32 3.40 -2.56
N TYR A 21 5.16 3.60 -1.94
CA TYR A 21 5.06 4.39 -0.73
C TYR A 21 4.24 3.60 0.28
N ILE A 22 4.78 3.41 1.46
CA ILE A 22 4.10 2.70 2.53
C ILE A 22 4.08 3.60 3.75
N GLU A 23 2.90 3.79 4.29
CA GLU A 23 2.76 4.59 5.50
C GLU A 23 2.11 3.77 6.59
N ASN A 24 2.73 3.80 7.75
CA ASN A 24 2.18 3.16 8.93
C ASN A 24 1.24 4.15 9.61
N GLU A 25 -0.05 3.86 9.54
CA GLU A 25 -1.07 4.75 10.08
C GLU A 25 -1.62 4.28 11.41
N SER A 26 -0.93 3.36 12.05
CA SER A 26 -1.42 2.79 13.31
C SER A 26 -1.64 3.84 14.38
N HIS A 27 -0.81 4.86 14.41
CA HIS A 27 -0.92 5.90 15.44
C HIS A 27 -2.18 6.74 15.29
N MET A 28 -2.84 6.66 14.14
CA MET A 28 -4.04 7.44 13.91
C MET A 28 -5.27 6.80 14.51
N HIS A 29 -5.12 5.60 15.03
CA HIS A 29 -6.25 4.85 15.54
C HIS A 29 -6.14 4.64 17.04
N GLY A 30 -5.85 5.65 17.72
CA GLY A 30 -5.65 5.68 19.15
C GLY A 30 -5.75 4.37 19.89
N GLY A 31 -4.96 4.19 20.88
CA GLY A 31 -5.00 3.00 21.68
C GLY A 31 -4.22 1.83 21.15
N SER A 32 -3.86 1.86 19.88
CA SER A 32 -3.10 0.75 19.31
C SER A 32 -1.62 1.02 19.47
N SER A 33 -0.92 0.08 20.03
CA SER A 33 0.52 0.21 20.13
C SER A 33 1.24 -0.67 19.14
N VAL A 34 0.52 -1.38 18.29
CA VAL A 34 1.14 -2.27 17.33
C VAL A 34 0.97 -1.73 15.91
N ASP A 35 1.86 -2.16 15.03
CA ASP A 35 1.82 -1.78 13.62
C ASP A 35 0.74 -2.60 12.95
N SER A 36 -0.45 -2.06 12.84
CA SER A 36 -1.57 -2.82 12.32
C SER A 36 -2.37 -2.12 11.23
N HIS A 37 -2.09 -0.85 10.98
CA HIS A 37 -2.82 -0.09 9.96
C HIS A 37 -1.82 0.51 8.99
N PHE A 38 -1.93 0.11 7.71
CA PHE A 38 -0.97 0.55 6.70
C PHE A 38 -1.68 1.09 5.47
N LYS A 39 -1.02 2.05 4.84
CA LYS A 39 -1.44 2.56 3.54
C LYS A 39 -0.31 2.26 2.56
N VAL A 40 -0.65 1.68 1.43
CA VAL A 40 0.31 1.37 0.39
C VAL A 40 -0.11 2.04 -0.90
N VAL A 41 0.79 2.82 -1.47
CA VAL A 41 0.60 3.38 -2.81
C VAL A 41 1.67 2.73 -3.69
N LEU A 42 1.23 2.02 -4.70
CA LEU A 42 2.13 1.26 -5.55
C LEU A 42 1.86 1.59 -7.01
N ILE A 43 2.90 1.98 -7.70
CA ILE A 43 2.84 2.25 -9.13
C ILE A 43 3.71 1.23 -9.83
N SER A 44 3.10 0.46 -10.72
CA SER A 44 3.80 -0.60 -11.42
C SER A 44 3.19 -0.80 -12.80
N ASP A 45 4.04 -0.95 -13.79
CA ASP A 45 3.55 -1.25 -15.14
C ASP A 45 2.95 -2.64 -15.25
N ASP A 46 3.21 -3.49 -14.27
CA ASP A 46 2.57 -4.81 -14.25
C ASP A 46 1.05 -4.70 -14.12
N PHE A 47 0.57 -3.55 -13.66
CA PHE A 47 -0.87 -3.33 -13.50
C PHE A 47 -1.56 -2.83 -14.76
N LYS A 48 -0.79 -2.58 -15.81
CA LYS A 48 -1.34 -1.95 -17.00
C LYS A 48 -2.49 -2.74 -17.62
N GLU A 49 -2.38 -4.04 -17.59
CA GLU A 49 -3.39 -4.90 -18.21
C GLU A 49 -4.35 -5.50 -17.21
N LEU A 50 -4.29 -5.06 -15.96
CA LEU A 50 -5.13 -5.62 -14.92
C LEU A 50 -6.22 -4.64 -14.51
N SER A 51 -7.41 -5.18 -14.27
CA SER A 51 -8.48 -4.39 -13.69
C SER A 51 -8.11 -4.02 -12.25
N LEU A 52 -8.83 -3.07 -11.69
CA LEU A 52 -8.56 -2.66 -10.32
C LEU A 52 -8.74 -3.83 -9.36
N MET A 53 -9.75 -4.64 -9.58
CA MET A 53 -9.98 -5.79 -8.72
C MET A 53 -8.84 -6.80 -8.82
N GLU A 54 -8.35 -7.02 -10.03
CA GLU A 54 -7.24 -7.94 -10.23
C GLU A 54 -5.96 -7.46 -9.56
N ARG A 55 -5.74 -6.15 -9.58
CA ARG A 55 -4.58 -5.57 -8.90
C ARG A 55 -4.65 -5.81 -7.40
N HIS A 56 -5.82 -5.56 -6.83
CA HIS A 56 -5.99 -5.76 -5.40
C HIS A 56 -5.81 -7.22 -5.01
N LYS A 57 -6.37 -8.12 -5.83
CA LYS A 57 -6.23 -9.54 -5.54
C LYS A 57 -4.77 -9.96 -5.58
N ALA A 58 -4.03 -9.49 -6.56
CA ALA A 58 -2.62 -9.86 -6.70
C ALA A 58 -1.82 -9.42 -5.47
N VAL A 59 -2.08 -8.22 -4.97
CA VAL A 59 -1.34 -7.72 -3.82
C VAL A 59 -1.77 -8.44 -2.54
N TYR A 60 -3.07 -8.67 -2.36
CA TYR A 60 -3.53 -9.37 -1.18
C TYR A 60 -3.02 -10.81 -1.15
N ASP A 61 -2.99 -11.47 -2.29
CA ASP A 61 -2.45 -12.83 -2.35
C ASP A 61 -0.97 -12.84 -1.99
N LEU A 62 -0.24 -11.85 -2.47
CA LEU A 62 1.18 -11.75 -2.18
C LEU A 62 1.43 -11.55 -0.69
N LEU A 63 0.59 -10.76 -0.06
CA LEU A 63 0.78 -10.38 1.34
C LEU A 63 -0.06 -11.23 2.29
N SER A 64 -0.51 -12.40 1.84
CA SER A 64 -1.43 -13.20 2.63
C SER A 64 -0.90 -13.53 4.03
N LEU A 65 0.39 -13.78 4.15
CA LEU A 65 0.96 -14.08 5.47
C LEU A 65 0.99 -12.85 6.35
N GLU A 66 1.35 -11.71 5.78
CA GLU A 66 1.43 -10.48 6.54
C GLU A 66 0.06 -10.01 6.99
N MET A 67 -0.97 -10.34 6.21
CA MET A 67 -2.32 -9.92 6.55
C MET A 67 -2.80 -10.51 7.88
N ASN A 68 -2.19 -11.58 8.34
CA ASN A 68 -2.53 -12.15 9.64
C ASN A 68 -2.20 -11.18 10.77
N ASN A 69 -1.29 -10.25 10.52
CA ASN A 69 -0.86 -9.30 11.53
C ASN A 69 -1.27 -7.88 11.21
N ILE A 70 -2.06 -7.69 10.16
CA ILE A 70 -2.50 -6.37 9.74
C ILE A 70 -3.99 -6.25 10.01
N HIS A 71 -4.38 -5.21 10.73
CA HIS A 71 -5.78 -4.96 11.01
C HIS A 71 -6.48 -4.30 9.84
N ALA A 72 -5.81 -3.37 9.20
CA ALA A 72 -6.36 -2.67 8.05
C ALA A 72 -5.25 -2.34 7.06
N LEU A 73 -5.54 -2.56 5.79
CA LEU A 73 -4.59 -2.29 4.72
C LEU A 73 -5.31 -1.54 3.62
N SER A 74 -4.83 -0.34 3.34
CA SER A 74 -5.38 0.51 2.30
C SER A 74 -4.45 0.45 1.09
N LEU A 75 -4.97 0.03 -0.05
CA LEU A 75 -4.18 -0.14 -1.25
C LEU A 75 -4.59 0.86 -2.32
N HIS A 76 -3.60 1.55 -2.88
CA HIS A 76 -3.79 2.45 -4.01
C HIS A 76 -2.83 1.99 -5.10
N LEU A 77 -3.37 1.35 -6.13
CA LEU A 77 -2.58 0.62 -7.11
C LEU A 77 -2.78 1.23 -8.50
N PHE A 78 -1.67 1.65 -9.11
CA PHE A 78 -1.71 2.36 -10.38
C PHE A 78 -0.70 1.79 -11.36
N SER A 79 -1.00 1.88 -12.65
CA SER A 79 0.02 1.66 -13.66
C SER A 79 0.75 2.98 -13.92
N GLY A 80 1.89 2.90 -14.59
CA GLY A 80 2.71 4.09 -14.77
C GLY A 80 2.12 5.15 -15.65
N ASP A 81 1.14 4.78 -16.49
CA ASP A 81 0.52 5.74 -17.40
C ASP A 81 -0.79 6.32 -16.87
N GLU A 82 -1.16 5.98 -15.65
CA GLU A 82 -2.39 6.50 -15.07
C GLU A 82 -2.14 7.82 -14.37
N ASN A 83 -3.19 8.63 -14.38
CA ASN A 83 -3.12 9.94 -13.75
C ASN A 83 -3.27 9.80 -12.26
N ILE A 84 -2.25 10.15 -11.52
CA ILE A 84 -2.23 9.96 -10.08
C ILE A 84 -2.20 11.30 -9.40
N GLN A 85 -3.12 11.49 -8.47
CA GLN A 85 -3.14 12.72 -7.72
C GLN A 85 -2.03 12.71 -6.69
N LYS A 86 -1.35 13.84 -6.58
CA LYS A 86 -0.25 13.93 -5.65
C LYS A 86 -0.68 13.72 -4.21
N GLU A 87 -1.90 14.06 -3.90
CA GLU A 87 -2.41 13.87 -2.55
C GLU A 87 -2.35 12.43 -2.09
N LEU A 88 -2.39 11.49 -3.03
CA LEU A 88 -2.32 10.09 -2.66
C LEU A 88 -0.93 9.69 -2.21
N LEU A 89 0.07 10.47 -2.56
CA LEU A 89 1.44 10.18 -2.16
C LEU A 89 1.81 10.82 -0.84
N ILE A 90 0.89 11.59 -0.26
CA ILE A 90 1.09 12.27 1.01
C ILE A 90 0.10 11.70 2.00
N SER A 91 0.45 11.72 3.27
CA SER A 91 -0.46 11.22 4.28
C SER A 91 -1.84 11.85 4.15
N PRO A 92 -2.89 11.06 4.17
CA PRO A 92 -4.24 11.60 4.03
C PRO A 92 -4.59 12.59 5.12
N ASN A 93 -3.99 12.46 6.25
CA ASN A 93 -4.27 13.39 7.30
C ASN A 93 -3.90 14.79 6.96
N CYS A 94 -2.82 14.96 6.26
CA CYS A 94 -2.39 16.29 5.89
C CYS A 94 -3.39 16.94 4.96
N VAL A 95 -4.03 16.16 4.15
CA VAL A 95 -4.93 16.71 3.16
C VAL A 95 -6.22 17.14 3.78
N LYS A 96 -6.69 16.38 4.71
CA LYS A 96 -7.99 16.64 5.23
C LYS A 96 -8.11 17.87 5.97
N LYS A 97 -7.06 18.35 6.38
CA LYS A 97 -7.19 19.49 7.14
C LYS A 97 -7.67 20.58 6.41
N LYS A 98 -8.01 20.57 5.78
CA LYS A 98 -8.48 21.66 5.31
C LYS A 98 -9.39 21.83 4.86
#